data_618bf428f4768398da127c722c3da0c4
#
_entry.id   618bf428f4768398da127c722c3da0c4
#
_cell.length_a   1.000
_cell.length_b   1.000
_cell.length_c   1.000
_cell.angle_alpha   90.00
_cell.angle_beta   90.00
_cell.angle_gamma   90.00
#
_symmetry.space_group_name_H-M   'P 1'
#
loop_
_entity.id
_entity.type
_entity.pdbx_description
1 polymer ?
#
loop_
_entity_poly.entity_id
_entity_poly.type
_entity_poly.pdbx_seq_one_letter_code
_entity_poly.pdbx_strand_id
1 'polypeptide(L)'
;MVLVNDRHSMPHHPAQNLMNQAILDKIESEQFRKNPMEFGVGDTVRVHTKVVEGDKERIQIFAGVVIGKRGRGLNETFTVRRISYGEGVERVFPVHSPRVDKIEVERKGAVRRAKLTYLRKRIGKGAVAVKEKDMTAAADK
;
A
#
# COMPACT_ATOMS: atom_id res chain seq x y z
N MET A 1 42.49 -41.12 -6.44
CA MET A 1 42.78 -39.68 -6.15
C MET A 1 41.45 -38.93 -6.11
N VAL A 2 40.88 -38.81 -4.91
CA VAL A 2 39.55 -38.26 -4.69
C VAL A 2 39.74 -36.80 -4.22
N LEU A 3 39.32 -35.84 -5.04
CA LEU A 3 39.32 -34.44 -4.67
C LEU A 3 38.11 -34.16 -3.79
N VAL A 4 38.35 -34.03 -2.49
CA VAL A 4 37.35 -33.55 -1.52
C VAL A 4 37.21 -32.03 -1.71
N ASN A 5 36.05 -31.63 -2.21
CA ASN A 5 35.68 -30.24 -2.39
C ASN A 5 35.10 -29.71 -1.08
N ASP A 6 35.96 -29.16 -0.24
CA ASP A 6 35.60 -28.59 1.05
C ASP A 6 34.95 -27.20 0.80
N ARG A 7 33.64 -27.20 0.67
CA ARG A 7 32.84 -25.94 0.68
C ARG A 7 32.77 -25.47 2.12
N HIS A 8 33.64 -24.53 2.46
CA HIS A 8 33.51 -23.74 3.67
C HIS A 8 32.20 -22.99 3.67
N SER A 9 31.19 -23.57 4.27
CA SER A 9 29.96 -22.87 4.65
C SER A 9 30.29 -21.96 5.82
N MET A 10 30.43 -20.66 5.55
CA MET A 10 30.59 -19.66 6.59
C MET A 10 29.37 -19.71 7.54
N PRO A 11 29.59 -19.77 8.86
CA PRO A 11 28.49 -19.78 9.81
C PRO A 11 27.76 -18.43 9.74
N HIS A 12 26.50 -18.44 9.31
CA HIS A 12 25.61 -17.29 9.43
C HIS A 12 25.41 -16.99 10.93
N HIS A 13 26.05 -15.94 11.42
CA HIS A 13 25.86 -15.46 12.78
C HIS A 13 24.49 -14.76 12.89
N PRO A 14 23.50 -15.37 13.56
CA PRO A 14 22.15 -14.80 13.69
C PRO A 14 22.14 -13.45 14.42
N ALA A 15 23.10 -13.22 15.33
CA ALA A 15 23.23 -11.98 16.09
C ALA A 15 23.57 -10.76 15.23
N GLN A 16 24.38 -10.92 14.18
CA GLN A 16 24.75 -9.82 13.28
C GLN A 16 23.57 -9.39 12.41
N ASN A 17 22.70 -10.32 12.01
CA ASN A 17 21.49 -10.01 11.26
C ASN A 17 20.48 -9.19 12.08
N LEU A 18 20.35 -9.48 13.37
CA LEU A 18 19.43 -8.75 14.26
C LEU A 18 19.90 -7.31 14.52
N MET A 19 21.20 -7.09 14.70
CA MET A 19 21.76 -5.73 14.86
C MET A 19 21.60 -4.90 13.59
N ASN A 20 21.87 -5.49 12.44
CA ASN A 20 21.70 -4.80 11.15
C ASN A 20 20.22 -4.43 10.91
N GLN A 21 19.29 -5.32 11.26
CA GLN A 21 17.87 -5.05 11.12
C GLN A 21 17.40 -3.91 12.05
N ALA A 22 17.86 -3.86 13.29
CA ALA A 22 17.52 -2.77 14.21
C ALA A 22 18.03 -1.40 13.75
N ILE A 23 19.22 -1.35 13.13
CA ILE A 23 19.78 -0.12 12.56
C ILE A 23 18.94 0.31 11.34
N LEU A 24 18.57 -0.61 10.47
CA LEU A 24 17.71 -0.35 9.32
C LEU A 24 16.34 0.17 9.76
N ASP A 25 15.71 -0.48 10.74
CA ASP A 25 14.41 -0.08 11.27
C ASP A 25 14.47 1.33 11.88
N LYS A 26 15.59 1.71 12.53
CA LYS A 26 15.79 3.06 13.06
C LYS A 26 15.89 4.09 11.93
N ILE A 27 16.70 3.83 10.90
CA ILE A 27 16.85 4.72 9.75
C ILE A 27 15.52 4.86 9.01
N GLU A 28 14.79 3.77 8.83
CA GLU A 28 13.48 3.79 8.19
C GLU A 28 12.47 4.61 8.99
N SER A 29 12.49 4.51 10.34
CA SER A 29 11.55 5.23 11.20
C SER A 29 11.68 6.75 11.10
N GLU A 30 12.86 7.26 10.82
CA GLU A 30 13.12 8.69 10.60
C GLU A 30 12.47 9.21 9.31
N GLN A 31 12.28 8.33 8.33
CA GLN A 31 11.67 8.64 7.03
C GLN A 31 10.16 8.44 7.00
N PHE A 32 9.57 7.92 8.08
CA PHE A 32 8.14 7.74 8.14
C PHE A 32 7.40 9.07 8.11
N ARG A 33 6.26 9.04 7.43
CA ARG A 33 5.36 10.18 7.38
C ARG A 33 4.87 10.50 8.80
N LYS A 34 4.95 11.79 9.19
CA LYS A 34 4.55 12.24 10.53
C LYS A 34 3.04 12.07 10.79
N ASN A 35 2.23 12.18 9.75
CA ASN A 35 0.78 12.00 9.83
C ASN A 35 0.40 10.64 9.24
N PRO A 36 0.12 9.61 10.03
CA PRO A 36 -0.35 8.33 9.53
C PRO A 36 -1.70 8.52 8.84
N MET A 37 -1.84 7.91 7.67
CA MET A 37 -3.08 7.94 6.91
C MET A 37 -3.91 6.71 7.30
N GLU A 38 -5.06 6.93 7.91
CA GLU A 38 -5.97 5.86 8.35
C GLU A 38 -6.93 5.49 7.21
N PHE A 39 -6.57 4.47 6.45
CA PHE A 39 -7.44 3.86 5.47
C PHE A 39 -7.22 2.34 5.43
N GLY A 40 -8.27 1.62 5.06
CA GLY A 40 -8.29 0.16 4.96
C GLY A 40 -8.40 -0.32 3.52
N VAL A 41 -8.25 -1.64 3.36
CA VAL A 41 -8.61 -2.32 2.11
C VAL A 41 -10.12 -2.29 1.96
N GLY A 42 -10.59 -1.94 0.77
CA GLY A 42 -12.01 -1.77 0.48
C GLY A 42 -12.52 -0.34 0.59
N ASP A 43 -11.75 0.56 1.20
CA ASP A 43 -12.14 1.96 1.30
C ASP A 43 -12.04 2.64 -0.07
N THR A 44 -12.97 3.55 -0.33
CA THR A 44 -12.90 4.45 -1.47
C THR A 44 -12.11 5.69 -1.06
N VAL A 45 -11.02 5.93 -1.74
CA VAL A 45 -10.07 7.01 -1.40
C VAL A 45 -9.80 7.93 -2.58
N ARG A 46 -9.46 9.18 -2.25
CA ARG A 46 -8.85 10.15 -3.17
C ARG A 46 -7.38 10.34 -2.80
N VAL A 47 -6.50 9.93 -3.68
CA VAL A 47 -5.06 10.09 -3.51
C VAL A 47 -4.61 11.35 -4.24
N HIS A 48 -4.12 12.32 -3.50
CA HIS A 48 -3.55 13.55 -4.04
C HIS A 48 -2.05 13.35 -4.26
N THR A 49 -1.64 13.36 -5.52
CA THR A 49 -0.25 13.12 -5.91
C THR A 49 0.34 14.38 -6.52
N LYS A 50 1.51 14.78 -6.03
CA LYS A 50 2.30 15.87 -6.61
C LYS A 50 2.96 15.39 -7.90
N VAL A 51 2.72 16.07 -8.98
CA VAL A 51 3.34 15.83 -10.28
C VAL A 51 4.18 17.04 -10.62
N VAL A 52 5.46 16.82 -10.90
CA VAL A 52 6.39 17.87 -11.32
C VAL A 52 6.52 17.79 -12.85
N GLU A 53 6.17 18.88 -13.50
CA GLU A 53 6.29 19.04 -14.96
C GLU A 53 7.18 20.26 -15.24
N GLY A 54 8.48 20.01 -15.54
CA GLY A 54 9.46 21.09 -15.64
C GLY A 54 9.59 21.85 -14.34
N ASP A 55 9.35 23.18 -14.36
CA ASP A 55 9.43 24.06 -13.17
C ASP A 55 8.10 24.19 -12.42
N LYS A 56 7.03 23.51 -12.87
CA LYS A 56 5.69 23.59 -12.28
C LYS A 56 5.32 22.32 -11.54
N GLU A 57 4.80 22.50 -10.34
CA GLU A 57 4.18 21.42 -9.56
C GLU A 57 2.65 21.54 -9.65
N ARG A 58 1.99 20.42 -9.88
CA ARG A 58 0.54 20.33 -9.82
C ARG A 58 0.09 19.11 -9.03
N ILE A 59 -1.09 19.20 -8.43
CA ILE A 59 -1.71 18.08 -7.73
C ILE A 59 -2.61 17.33 -8.69
N GLN A 60 -2.38 16.05 -8.84
CA GLN A 60 -3.24 15.12 -9.57
C GLN A 60 -4.00 14.24 -8.59
N ILE A 61 -5.32 14.18 -8.73
CA ILE A 61 -6.17 13.36 -7.88
C ILE A 61 -6.47 12.04 -8.58
N PHE A 62 -6.21 10.95 -7.87
CA PHE A 62 -6.59 9.60 -8.29
C PHE A 62 -7.61 9.03 -7.30
N ALA A 63 -8.88 9.01 -7.70
CA ALA A 63 -9.96 8.46 -6.89
C ALA A 63 -10.25 7.00 -7.27
N GLY A 64 -10.48 6.14 -6.29
CA GLY A 64 -10.80 4.74 -6.51
C GLY A 64 -10.86 3.93 -5.23
N VAL A 65 -10.99 2.62 -5.36
CA VAL A 65 -11.08 1.68 -4.25
C VAL A 65 -9.72 1.05 -3.97
N VAL A 66 -9.33 0.98 -2.70
CA VAL A 66 -8.10 0.29 -2.26
C VAL A 66 -8.33 -1.22 -2.35
N ILE A 67 -7.65 -1.88 -3.27
CA ILE A 67 -7.78 -3.34 -3.47
C ILE A 67 -6.80 -4.17 -2.67
N GLY A 68 -5.74 -3.58 -2.16
CA GLY A 68 -4.76 -4.28 -1.34
C GLY A 68 -3.65 -3.38 -0.82
N LYS A 69 -3.02 -3.83 0.26
CA LYS A 69 -1.79 -3.28 0.81
C LYS A 69 -0.70 -4.34 0.73
N ARG A 70 0.53 -3.92 0.54
CA ARG A 70 1.71 -4.80 0.47
C ARG A 70 2.92 -4.12 1.08
N GLY A 71 3.80 -4.93 1.68
CA GLY A 71 5.05 -4.47 2.28
C GLY A 71 4.91 -4.04 3.73
N ARG A 72 6.02 -3.61 4.31
CA ARG A 72 6.17 -3.17 5.68
C ARG A 72 7.16 -2.00 5.74
N GLY A 73 7.03 -1.13 6.74
CA GLY A 73 7.93 0.00 6.91
C GLY A 73 7.86 0.98 5.73
N LEU A 74 8.99 1.49 5.29
CA LEU A 74 9.06 2.40 4.13
C LEU A 74 8.59 1.77 2.82
N ASN A 75 8.69 0.44 2.70
CA ASN A 75 8.29 -0.31 1.51
C ASN A 75 6.78 -0.58 1.45
N GLU A 76 6.02 -0.10 2.43
CA GLU A 76 4.57 -0.26 2.41
C GLU A 76 3.95 0.49 1.24
N THR A 77 3.19 -0.26 0.43
CA THR A 77 2.48 0.24 -0.74
C THR A 77 1.02 -0.17 -0.69
N PHE A 78 0.17 0.62 -1.32
CA PHE A 78 -1.23 0.27 -1.53
C PHE A 78 -1.61 0.44 -2.98
N THR A 79 -2.55 -0.38 -3.43
CA THR A 79 -3.04 -0.37 -4.81
C THR A 79 -4.46 0.15 -4.84
N VAL A 80 -4.70 1.17 -5.66
CA VAL A 80 -6.02 1.77 -5.89
C VAL A 80 -6.50 1.40 -7.28
N ARG A 81 -7.74 0.92 -7.37
CA ARG A 81 -8.42 0.58 -8.61
C ARG A 81 -9.56 1.54 -8.89
N ARG A 82 -9.63 2.00 -10.12
CA ARG A 82 -10.78 2.74 -10.64
C ARG A 82 -11.17 2.21 -12.02
N ILE A 83 -12.38 2.50 -12.44
CA ILE A 83 -12.81 2.33 -13.83
C ILE A 83 -12.67 3.68 -14.53
N SER A 84 -11.94 3.69 -15.62
CA SER A 84 -11.74 4.86 -16.47
C SER A 84 -12.08 4.48 -17.90
N TYR A 85 -13.07 5.17 -18.51
CA TYR A 85 -13.53 4.87 -19.87
C TYR A 85 -13.88 3.39 -20.11
N GLY A 86 -14.54 2.75 -19.15
CA GLY A 86 -14.92 1.33 -19.20
C GLY A 86 -13.81 0.34 -18.88
N GLU A 87 -12.57 0.78 -18.72
CA GLU A 87 -11.43 -0.07 -18.38
C GLU A 87 -11.01 0.07 -16.92
N GLY A 88 -10.60 -1.05 -16.32
CA GLY A 88 -10.05 -1.07 -14.97
C GLY A 88 -8.60 -0.58 -14.96
N VAL A 89 -8.35 0.52 -14.28
CA VAL A 89 -7.00 1.09 -14.10
C VAL A 89 -6.58 0.92 -12.65
N GLU A 90 -5.39 0.36 -12.44
CA GLU A 90 -4.80 0.19 -11.12
C GLU A 90 -3.50 1.00 -11.02
N ARG A 91 -3.34 1.66 -9.89
CA ARG A 91 -2.10 2.38 -9.59
C ARG A 91 -1.62 2.02 -8.18
N VAL A 92 -0.32 1.77 -8.08
CA VAL A 92 0.36 1.48 -6.81
C VAL A 92 0.97 2.76 -6.27
N PHE A 93 0.70 3.05 -5.00
CA PHE A 93 1.23 4.21 -4.30
C PHE A 93 2.03 3.77 -3.08
N PRO A 94 3.27 4.24 -2.89
CA PRO A 94 3.99 4.08 -1.62
C PRO A 94 3.35 4.95 -0.54
N VAL A 95 3.13 4.40 0.65
CA VAL A 95 2.45 5.10 1.76
C VAL A 95 3.27 6.30 2.24
N HIS A 96 4.58 6.13 2.35
CA HIS A 96 5.50 7.14 2.90
C HIS A 96 6.15 8.04 1.84
N SER A 97 5.72 7.95 0.57
CA SER A 97 6.29 8.77 -0.50
C SER A 97 5.98 10.27 -0.30
N PRO A 98 6.97 11.15 -0.46
CA PRO A 98 6.75 12.60 -0.43
C PRO A 98 5.89 13.11 -1.61
N ARG A 99 5.79 12.31 -2.69
CA ARG A 99 4.92 12.63 -3.83
C ARG A 99 3.44 12.47 -3.52
N VAL A 100 3.09 11.65 -2.54
CA VAL A 100 1.71 11.53 -2.05
C VAL A 100 1.48 12.65 -1.04
N ASP A 101 0.70 13.65 -1.41
CA ASP A 101 0.41 14.78 -0.54
C ASP A 101 -0.55 14.38 0.57
N LYS A 102 -1.75 13.98 0.23
CA LYS A 102 -2.76 13.50 1.18
C LYS A 102 -3.62 12.38 0.58
N ILE A 103 -4.23 11.60 1.46
CA ILE A 103 -5.24 10.60 1.11
C ILE A 103 -6.51 10.96 1.87
N GLU A 104 -7.59 11.15 1.15
CA GLU A 104 -8.93 11.40 1.71
C GLU A 104 -9.75 10.12 1.56
N VAL A 105 -10.38 9.67 2.65
CA VAL A 105 -11.30 8.54 2.62
C VAL A 105 -12.70 9.09 2.38
N GLU A 106 -13.29 8.75 1.23
CA GLU A 106 -14.67 9.14 0.90
C GLU A 106 -15.70 8.20 1.54
N ARG A 107 -15.44 6.89 1.47
CA ARG A 107 -16.30 5.86 2.02
C ARG A 107 -15.47 4.73 2.61
N LYS A 108 -15.91 4.21 3.75
CA LYS A 108 -15.32 3.03 4.36
C LYS A 108 -16.01 1.78 3.83
N GLY A 109 -15.23 0.81 3.37
CA GLY A 109 -15.72 -0.45 2.84
C GLY A 109 -15.69 -1.58 3.85
N ALA A 110 -16.76 -2.41 3.86
CA ALA A 110 -16.79 -3.65 4.62
C ALA A 110 -16.30 -4.80 3.75
N VAL A 111 -15.12 -5.34 4.05
CA VAL A 111 -14.50 -6.42 3.27
C VAL A 111 -14.11 -7.58 4.17
N ARG A 112 -14.16 -8.80 3.61
CA ARG A 112 -13.77 -10.04 4.30
C ARG A 112 -12.40 -10.56 3.88
N ARG A 113 -11.77 -9.93 2.88
CA ARG A 113 -10.49 -10.36 2.30
C ARG A 113 -9.46 -9.24 2.39
N ALA A 114 -8.21 -9.62 2.63
CA ALA A 114 -7.08 -8.68 2.66
C ALA A 114 -6.70 -8.13 1.28
N LYS A 115 -7.05 -8.86 0.21
CA LYS A 115 -6.80 -8.44 -1.19
C LYS A 115 -8.04 -8.68 -2.03
N LEU A 116 -8.50 -7.64 -2.71
CA LEU A 116 -9.73 -7.64 -3.51
C LEU A 116 -9.43 -7.89 -5.00
N THR A 117 -8.56 -8.85 -5.30
CA THR A 117 -8.17 -9.17 -6.68
C THR A 117 -9.32 -9.70 -7.53
N TYR A 118 -10.37 -10.21 -6.92
CA TYR A 118 -11.58 -10.66 -7.61
C TYR A 118 -12.31 -9.53 -8.35
N LEU A 119 -12.10 -8.27 -7.94
CA LEU A 119 -12.68 -7.11 -8.64
C LEU A 119 -12.16 -6.97 -10.08
N ARG A 120 -10.98 -7.51 -10.37
CA ARG A 120 -10.39 -7.51 -11.72
C ARG A 120 -11.21 -8.29 -12.73
N LYS A 121 -11.92 -9.33 -12.28
CA LYS A 121 -12.79 -10.18 -13.12
C LYS A 121 -14.18 -9.58 -13.32
N ARG A 122 -14.54 -8.55 -12.56
CA ARG A 122 -15.85 -7.90 -12.64
C ARG A 122 -15.83 -6.78 -13.66
N ILE A 123 -16.93 -6.62 -14.40
CA ILE A 123 -17.12 -5.63 -15.44
C ILE A 123 -18.24 -4.66 -15.05
N GLY A 124 -18.20 -3.45 -15.59
CA GLY A 124 -19.22 -2.42 -15.36
C GLY A 124 -19.24 -1.89 -13.93
N LYS A 125 -20.43 -1.56 -13.44
CA LYS A 125 -20.61 -0.98 -12.08
C LYS A 125 -20.09 -1.88 -10.96
N GLY A 126 -20.07 -3.20 -11.15
CA GLY A 126 -19.57 -4.17 -10.19
C GLY A 126 -18.03 -4.22 -10.03
N ALA A 127 -17.30 -3.62 -10.96
CA ALA A 127 -15.83 -3.70 -11.01
C ALA A 127 -15.11 -2.95 -9.88
N VAL A 128 -15.80 -2.02 -9.21
CA VAL A 128 -15.32 -1.26 -8.04
C VAL A 128 -16.34 -1.25 -6.89
N ALA A 129 -17.41 -2.06 -7.00
CA ALA A 129 -18.45 -2.11 -5.99
C ALA A 129 -17.97 -2.88 -4.75
N VAL A 130 -17.83 -2.17 -3.64
CA VAL A 130 -17.57 -2.72 -2.30
C VAL A 130 -18.73 -2.31 -1.40
N LYS A 131 -19.19 -3.23 -0.53
CA LYS A 131 -20.25 -2.93 0.45
C LYS A 131 -19.74 -1.86 1.40
N GLU A 132 -20.54 -0.84 1.65
CA GLU A 132 -20.23 0.20 2.61
C GLU A 132 -20.29 -0.35 4.05
N LYS A 133 -19.39 0.14 4.90
CA LYS A 133 -19.36 -0.22 6.31
C LYS A 133 -20.35 0.67 7.05
N ASP A 134 -21.39 0.06 7.62
CA ASP A 134 -22.36 0.76 8.47
C ASP A 134 -21.65 1.24 9.75
N MET A 135 -21.51 2.55 9.91
CA MET A 135 -20.84 3.18 11.05
C MET A 135 -21.66 3.10 12.35
N THR A 136 -22.94 2.76 12.23
CA THR A 136 -23.86 2.69 13.37
C THR A 136 -23.71 1.46 14.26
N ALA A 137 -23.04 0.40 13.79
CA ALA A 137 -22.90 -0.86 14.53
C ALA A 137 -21.71 -0.90 15.52
N ALA A 138 -20.93 0.16 15.64
CA ALA A 138 -19.73 0.19 16.49
C ALA A 138 -19.89 0.95 17.82
N ALA A 139 -21.09 1.48 18.12
CA ALA A 139 -21.35 2.26 19.33
C ALA A 139 -21.95 1.45 20.49
N ASP A 140 -22.24 0.16 20.29
CA ASP A 140 -22.84 -0.71 21.32
C ASP A 140 -21.96 -1.96 21.57
N LYS A 141 -20.76 -1.74 22.17
CA LYS A 141 -20.06 -2.79 22.91
C LYS A 141 -19.09 -2.20 23.91
#